data_37586a3121faad106d5cd7ace26da0c4
#
_entry.id   37586a3121faad106d5cd7ace26da0c4
#
_cell.length_a   1.000
_cell.length_b   1.000
_cell.length_c   1.000
_cell.angle_alpha   90.00
_cell.angle_beta   90.00
_cell.angle_gamma   90.00
#
_symmetry.space_group_name_H-M   'P 1'
#
loop_
_entity.id
_entity.type
_entity.pdbx_description
1 polymer ?
#
loop_
_entity_poly.entity_id
_entity_poly.type
_entity_poly.pdbx_seq_one_letter_code
_entity_poly.pdbx_strand_id
1 'polypeptide(L)'
;FQILLYLLVLILVIYFFLWIWNFFIDELPQDQMVYGVTFSKPYAVELGLDWKEIYLAILDDLKVKNIRLIAYWPEVEPKEGKFDFRDLDFQINEAVKRNAKIILAVGRRLPRWPECHEPSWTLNQNLEVKNEKLLEYIEKTILRYKEVEAIKYWQVENEPFLMRFGICPKTNIEFLDKEIALVHSLDSRPVIISDNGEVSIWINARKRADVFGTTMYRVIWKKPFGYFRYPLPSTFFRFKDFVSKIFTGELFGQPKKVIVIELQAEPWGPEVTTRLTLEEQFVSMDFEGFKGNIGYARRAGFKEVYLWGVEWWYWLKEKANEPRFWEFAKSKIF
;
A
#
# COMPACT_ATOMS: atom_id res chain seq x y z
N PHE A 1 19.15 9.58 -33.46
CA PHE A 1 18.13 10.62 -33.38
C PHE A 1 16.78 10.12 -33.90
N GLN A 2 16.70 9.55 -35.10
CA GLN A 2 15.45 9.05 -35.72
C GLN A 2 14.77 7.98 -34.86
N ILE A 3 15.48 7.00 -34.32
CA ILE A 3 14.93 5.95 -33.43
C ILE A 3 14.30 6.57 -32.19
N LEU A 4 14.95 7.54 -31.55
CA LEU A 4 14.40 8.25 -30.38
C LEU A 4 13.12 9.02 -30.74
N LEU A 5 13.07 9.64 -31.92
CA LEU A 5 11.90 10.35 -32.40
C LEU A 5 10.73 9.38 -32.65
N TYR A 6 10.98 8.23 -33.27
CA TYR A 6 9.95 7.21 -33.47
C TYR A 6 9.42 6.65 -32.15
N LEU A 7 10.30 6.40 -31.16
CA LEU A 7 9.88 5.96 -29.83
C LEU A 7 9.02 7.02 -29.13
N LEU A 8 9.41 8.29 -29.22
CA LEU A 8 8.62 9.39 -28.65
C LEU A 8 7.24 9.49 -29.30
N VAL A 9 7.17 9.44 -30.64
CA VAL A 9 5.89 9.46 -31.36
C VAL A 9 5.03 8.27 -30.97
N LEU A 10 5.60 7.07 -30.88
CA LEU A 10 4.86 5.87 -30.45
C LEU A 10 4.30 6.03 -29.04
N ILE A 11 5.08 6.56 -28.09
CA ILE A 11 4.63 6.82 -26.73
C ILE A 11 3.46 7.83 -26.72
N LEU A 12 3.56 8.92 -27.48
CA LEU A 12 2.50 9.92 -27.58
C LEU A 12 1.22 9.36 -28.20
N VAL A 13 1.34 8.51 -29.23
CA VAL A 13 0.21 7.81 -29.85
C VAL A 13 -0.46 6.87 -28.86
N ILE A 14 0.31 6.03 -28.15
CA ILE A 14 -0.23 5.14 -27.11
C ILE A 14 -0.93 5.97 -26.02
N TYR A 15 -0.30 7.03 -25.54
CA TYR A 15 -0.86 7.92 -24.53
C TYR A 15 -2.18 8.55 -24.98
N PHE A 16 -2.26 9.04 -26.21
CA PHE A 16 -3.47 9.57 -26.81
C PHE A 16 -4.59 8.53 -26.87
N PHE A 17 -4.30 7.30 -27.32
CA PHE A 17 -5.27 6.23 -27.34
C PHE A 17 -5.76 5.82 -25.95
N LEU A 18 -4.88 5.82 -24.96
CA LEU A 18 -5.27 5.54 -23.57
C LEU A 18 -6.26 6.59 -23.03
N TRP A 19 -6.08 7.87 -23.39
CA TRP A 19 -7.01 8.94 -23.03
C TRP A 19 -8.35 8.80 -23.75
N ILE A 20 -8.35 8.51 -25.05
CA ILE A 20 -9.60 8.22 -25.80
C ILE A 20 -10.32 7.04 -25.17
N TRP A 21 -9.62 5.94 -24.94
CA TRP A 21 -10.21 4.74 -24.32
C TRP A 21 -10.81 5.04 -22.95
N ASN A 22 -10.19 5.92 -22.18
CA ASN A 22 -10.68 6.29 -20.84
C ASN A 22 -12.06 6.96 -20.87
N PHE A 23 -12.48 7.60 -21.97
CA PHE A 23 -13.82 8.15 -22.12
C PHE A 23 -14.90 7.07 -22.34
N PHE A 24 -14.53 5.92 -22.82
CA PHE A 24 -15.46 4.82 -23.14
C PHE A 24 -15.49 3.73 -22.06
N ILE A 25 -14.67 3.84 -21.03
CA ILE A 25 -14.67 2.88 -19.92
C ILE A 25 -15.55 3.38 -18.79
N ASP A 26 -16.53 2.54 -18.46
CA ASP A 26 -17.36 2.73 -17.28
C ASP A 26 -16.63 2.34 -16.01
N GLU A 27 -17.06 2.94 -14.91
CA GLU A 27 -16.64 2.52 -13.58
C GLU A 27 -17.21 1.14 -13.25
N LEU A 28 -16.41 0.30 -12.62
CA LEU A 28 -16.94 -0.93 -12.04
C LEU A 28 -18.06 -0.58 -11.05
N PRO A 29 -19.18 -1.33 -11.07
CA PRO A 29 -20.25 -1.16 -10.09
C PRO A 29 -19.73 -1.30 -8.65
N GLN A 30 -20.31 -0.54 -7.73
CA GLN A 30 -19.90 -0.52 -6.33
C GLN A 30 -19.99 -1.90 -5.67
N ASP A 31 -21.03 -2.67 -5.98
CA ASP A 31 -21.28 -4.02 -5.47
C ASP A 31 -20.28 -5.07 -5.97
N GLN A 32 -19.49 -4.75 -7.01
CA GLN A 32 -18.39 -5.60 -7.49
C GLN A 32 -17.05 -5.26 -6.87
N MET A 33 -16.98 -4.21 -6.05
CA MET A 33 -15.75 -3.74 -5.43
C MET A 33 -15.57 -4.34 -4.04
N VAL A 34 -14.34 -4.68 -3.72
CA VAL A 34 -13.89 -5.03 -2.38
C VAL A 34 -13.01 -3.90 -1.89
N TYR A 35 -13.50 -3.15 -0.91
CA TYR A 35 -12.74 -2.08 -0.29
C TYR A 35 -12.14 -2.52 1.03
N GLY A 36 -10.94 -2.03 1.28
CA GLY A 36 -10.23 -2.13 2.53
C GLY A 36 -9.54 -0.82 2.88
N VAL A 37 -8.87 -0.79 4.01
CA VAL A 37 -8.00 0.32 4.42
C VAL A 37 -6.64 -0.22 4.88
N THR A 38 -5.60 0.59 4.77
CA THR A 38 -4.33 0.36 5.47
C THR A 38 -4.40 1.09 6.80
N PHE A 39 -4.03 0.43 7.90
CA PHE A 39 -3.93 1.03 9.23
C PHE A 39 -2.49 0.99 9.73
N SER A 40 -2.00 2.14 10.19
CA SER A 40 -0.67 2.32 10.78
C SER A 40 -0.79 2.90 12.19
N LYS A 41 -0.49 2.07 13.20
CA LYS A 41 -0.43 2.54 14.60
C LYS A 41 0.54 3.71 14.78
N PRO A 42 1.80 3.67 14.27
CA PRO A 42 2.71 4.80 14.42
C PRO A 42 2.15 6.10 13.83
N TYR A 43 1.47 6.04 12.70
CA TYR A 43 0.89 7.22 12.09
C TYR A 43 -0.31 7.78 12.87
N ALA A 44 -1.15 6.92 13.43
CA ALA A 44 -2.22 7.35 14.33
C ALA A 44 -1.66 8.11 15.54
N VAL A 45 -0.56 7.60 16.12
CA VAL A 45 0.15 8.26 17.24
C VAL A 45 0.78 9.59 16.80
N GLU A 46 1.40 9.65 15.61
CA GLU A 46 1.95 10.88 15.02
C GLU A 46 0.88 11.96 14.85
N LEU A 47 -0.34 11.58 14.46
CA LEU A 47 -1.50 12.47 14.35
C LEU A 47 -2.08 12.88 15.73
N GLY A 48 -1.51 12.41 16.84
CA GLY A 48 -2.00 12.69 18.19
C GLY A 48 -3.33 12.01 18.53
N LEU A 49 -3.60 10.87 17.92
CA LEU A 49 -4.80 10.05 18.14
C LEU A 49 -4.52 8.89 19.10
N ASP A 50 -5.53 8.47 19.85
CA ASP A 50 -5.51 7.16 20.51
C ASP A 50 -5.66 6.08 19.41
N TRP A 51 -4.58 5.36 19.15
CA TRP A 51 -4.55 4.38 18.08
C TRP A 51 -5.53 3.21 18.29
N LYS A 52 -5.89 2.88 19.54
CA LYS A 52 -6.89 1.84 19.83
C LYS A 52 -8.30 2.35 19.56
N GLU A 53 -8.58 3.57 19.94
CA GLU A 53 -9.88 4.21 19.69
C GLU A 53 -10.16 4.29 18.20
N ILE A 54 -9.22 4.85 17.40
CA ILE A 54 -9.41 4.92 15.95
C ILE A 54 -9.47 3.53 15.32
N TYR A 55 -8.65 2.57 15.76
CA TYR A 55 -8.69 1.22 15.22
C TYR A 55 -10.06 0.55 15.42
N LEU A 56 -10.64 0.71 16.60
CA LEU A 56 -11.99 0.23 16.88
C LEU A 56 -13.05 1.00 16.08
N ALA A 57 -12.91 2.32 15.91
CA ALA A 57 -13.82 3.10 15.07
C ALA A 57 -13.80 2.65 13.60
N ILE A 58 -12.63 2.29 13.05
CA ILE A 58 -12.51 1.70 11.70
C ILE A 58 -13.33 0.40 11.60
N LEU A 59 -13.27 -0.44 12.60
CA LEU A 59 -13.95 -1.73 12.59
C LEU A 59 -15.44 -1.64 12.93
N ASP A 60 -15.83 -0.76 13.85
CA ASP A 60 -17.19 -0.68 14.41
C ASP A 60 -18.05 0.38 13.72
N ASP A 61 -17.50 1.57 13.46
CA ASP A 61 -18.25 2.68 12.87
C ASP A 61 -18.18 2.66 11.33
N LEU A 62 -16.99 2.55 10.72
CA LEU A 62 -16.87 2.34 9.27
C LEU A 62 -17.27 0.91 8.84
N LYS A 63 -17.25 -0.07 9.75
CA LYS A 63 -17.53 -1.49 9.48
C LYS A 63 -16.61 -2.11 8.42
N VAL A 64 -15.36 -1.67 8.37
CA VAL A 64 -14.35 -2.18 7.46
C VAL A 64 -14.20 -3.70 7.60
N LYS A 65 -14.24 -4.43 6.47
CA LYS A 65 -14.13 -5.90 6.42
C LYS A 65 -12.82 -6.38 5.80
N ASN A 66 -12.00 -5.50 5.24
CA ASN A 66 -10.69 -5.84 4.73
C ASN A 66 -9.69 -4.79 5.24
N ILE A 67 -8.67 -5.23 5.97
CA ILE A 67 -7.71 -4.33 6.57
C ILE A 67 -6.28 -4.80 6.30
N ARG A 68 -5.41 -3.88 5.92
CA ARG A 68 -3.98 -4.13 5.81
C ARG A 68 -3.31 -3.65 7.08
N LEU A 69 -2.71 -4.57 7.82
CA LEU A 69 -1.96 -4.34 9.05
C LEU A 69 -0.46 -4.50 8.78
N ILE A 70 0.34 -3.89 9.62
CA ILE A 70 1.78 -3.81 9.45
C ILE A 70 2.47 -4.29 10.72
N ALA A 71 3.30 -5.32 10.60
CA ALA A 71 4.13 -5.82 11.68
C ALA A 71 5.46 -5.05 11.71
N TYR A 72 5.46 -3.80 12.14
CA TYR A 72 6.69 -2.99 12.19
C TYR A 72 7.77 -3.67 13.04
N TRP A 73 8.93 -3.98 12.44
CA TRP A 73 10.00 -4.68 13.12
C TRP A 73 10.41 -4.01 14.45
N PRO A 74 10.63 -2.67 14.55
CA PRO A 74 10.99 -2.05 15.82
C PRO A 74 9.89 -2.11 16.90
N GLU A 75 8.62 -2.31 16.53
CA GLU A 75 7.54 -2.52 17.49
C GLU A 75 7.45 -3.97 17.94
N VAL A 76 7.64 -4.90 17.00
CA VAL A 76 7.59 -6.33 17.27
C VAL A 76 8.85 -6.82 18.01
N GLU A 77 10.01 -6.24 17.73
CA GLU A 77 11.27 -6.56 18.39
C GLU A 77 12.01 -5.30 18.86
N PRO A 78 11.50 -4.62 19.92
CA PRO A 78 12.07 -3.37 20.40
C PRO A 78 13.47 -3.49 20.99
N LYS A 79 13.88 -4.70 21.38
CA LYS A 79 15.24 -5.05 21.84
C LYS A 79 15.61 -6.42 21.24
N GLU A 80 16.87 -6.59 20.91
CA GLU A 80 17.37 -7.83 20.30
C GLU A 80 16.90 -9.09 21.07
N GLY A 81 16.24 -10.01 20.36
CA GLY A 81 15.69 -11.24 20.91
C GLY A 81 14.49 -11.07 21.86
N LYS A 82 13.96 -9.86 22.01
CA LYS A 82 12.80 -9.57 22.87
C LYS A 82 11.60 -9.17 22.02
N PHE A 83 10.78 -10.15 21.69
CA PHE A 83 9.58 -9.96 20.89
C PHE A 83 8.41 -9.49 21.73
N ASP A 84 7.71 -8.46 21.26
CA ASP A 84 6.50 -7.89 21.85
C ASP A 84 5.39 -7.77 20.79
N PHE A 85 4.48 -8.71 20.83
CA PHE A 85 3.36 -8.76 19.90
C PHE A 85 2.05 -8.16 20.45
N ARG A 86 2.05 -7.57 21.66
CA ARG A 86 0.81 -7.16 22.35
C ARG A 86 -0.07 -6.23 21.51
N ASP A 87 0.51 -5.26 20.84
CA ASP A 87 -0.26 -4.29 20.05
C ASP A 87 -0.73 -4.90 18.73
N LEU A 88 0.08 -5.74 18.10
CA LEU A 88 -0.31 -6.46 16.89
C LEU A 88 -1.36 -7.55 17.21
N ASP A 89 -1.21 -8.26 18.34
CA ASP A 89 -2.23 -9.18 18.85
C ASP A 89 -3.57 -8.50 19.05
N PHE A 90 -3.57 -7.30 19.65
CA PHE A 90 -4.79 -6.51 19.80
C PHE A 90 -5.44 -6.22 18.45
N GLN A 91 -4.67 -5.70 17.48
CA GLN A 91 -5.18 -5.38 16.15
C GLN A 91 -5.78 -6.61 15.46
N ILE A 92 -5.05 -7.72 15.46
CA ILE A 92 -5.50 -8.97 14.82
C ILE A 92 -6.73 -9.54 15.52
N ASN A 93 -6.74 -9.59 16.86
CA ASN A 93 -7.86 -10.14 17.61
C ASN A 93 -9.15 -9.30 17.43
N GLU A 94 -9.04 -7.97 17.43
CA GLU A 94 -10.20 -7.11 17.20
C GLU A 94 -10.73 -7.21 15.76
N ALA A 95 -9.87 -7.41 14.76
CA ALA A 95 -10.27 -7.71 13.40
C ALA A 95 -11.00 -9.07 13.30
N VAL A 96 -10.45 -10.11 13.93
CA VAL A 96 -11.05 -11.46 13.98
C VAL A 96 -12.44 -11.43 14.60
N LYS A 97 -12.62 -10.76 15.74
CA LYS A 97 -13.92 -10.61 16.43
C LYS A 97 -15.01 -10.02 15.52
N ARG A 98 -14.61 -9.20 14.52
CA ARG A 98 -15.52 -8.51 13.60
C ARG A 98 -15.58 -9.14 12.21
N ASN A 99 -15.00 -10.34 12.05
CA ASN A 99 -14.91 -11.07 10.78
C ASN A 99 -14.23 -10.23 9.66
N ALA A 100 -13.28 -9.38 10.01
CA ALA A 100 -12.47 -8.67 9.04
C ALA A 100 -11.35 -9.56 8.51
N LYS A 101 -11.06 -9.45 7.21
CA LYS A 101 -9.94 -10.13 6.55
C LYS A 101 -8.70 -9.25 6.59
N ILE A 102 -7.55 -9.86 6.77
CA ILE A 102 -6.29 -9.17 7.03
C ILE A 102 -5.30 -9.44 5.90
N ILE A 103 -4.62 -8.40 5.44
CA ILE A 103 -3.30 -8.48 4.82
C ILE A 103 -2.31 -8.13 5.93
N LEU A 104 -1.36 -9.01 6.23
CA LEU A 104 -0.32 -8.71 7.20
C LEU A 104 1.02 -8.50 6.50
N ALA A 105 1.53 -7.26 6.56
CA ALA A 105 2.80 -6.88 5.97
C ALA A 105 3.96 -7.14 6.93
N VAL A 106 5.00 -7.79 6.43
CA VAL A 106 6.25 -8.11 7.13
C VAL A 106 7.45 -7.72 6.27
N GLY A 107 8.59 -7.49 6.87
CA GLY A 107 9.82 -7.12 6.19
C GLY A 107 10.49 -5.90 6.83
N ARG A 108 11.52 -5.41 6.17
CA ARG A 108 12.22 -4.17 6.55
C ARG A 108 11.53 -2.96 5.98
N ARG A 109 11.23 -2.99 4.66
CA ARG A 109 10.56 -1.92 3.95
C ARG A 109 9.06 -2.13 4.08
N LEU A 110 8.45 -1.27 4.86
CA LEU A 110 7.03 -1.34 5.21
C LEU A 110 6.37 0.04 4.99
N PRO A 111 5.06 0.10 4.83
CA PRO A 111 4.32 1.34 4.65
C PRO A 111 4.66 2.42 5.68
N ARG A 112 4.61 3.68 5.27
CA ARG A 112 4.90 4.90 6.02
C ARG A 112 6.40 5.25 6.08
N TRP A 113 6.66 6.55 6.11
CA TRP A 113 8.01 7.07 6.32
C TRP A 113 8.61 6.56 7.63
N PRO A 114 9.89 6.16 7.68
CA PRO A 114 10.93 6.30 6.65
C PRO A 114 10.99 5.16 5.62
N GLU A 115 9.96 4.37 5.44
CA GLU A 115 9.85 3.17 4.62
C GLU A 115 10.63 1.98 5.17
N CYS A 116 11.90 2.11 5.49
CA CYS A 116 12.65 1.05 6.14
C CYS A 116 12.64 1.24 7.66
N HIS A 117 11.99 0.29 8.32
CA HIS A 117 11.75 0.29 9.76
C HIS A 117 12.66 -0.72 10.43
N GLU A 118 13.86 -0.27 10.81
CA GLU A 118 14.83 -1.10 11.53
C GLU A 118 14.84 -0.73 13.03
N PRO A 119 14.88 -1.71 13.96
CA PRO A 119 15.04 -1.41 15.37
C PRO A 119 16.35 -0.70 15.67
N SER A 120 16.36 0.19 16.67
CA SER A 120 17.56 0.98 17.02
C SER A 120 18.77 0.13 17.42
N TRP A 121 18.56 -1.07 17.95
CA TRP A 121 19.63 -1.99 18.31
C TRP A 121 20.40 -2.55 17.10
N THR A 122 19.85 -2.43 15.88
CA THR A 122 20.53 -2.86 14.64
C THR A 122 21.50 -1.81 14.09
N LEU A 123 21.49 -0.56 14.58
CA LEU A 123 22.21 0.58 13.96
C LEU A 123 23.69 0.33 13.73
N ASN A 124 24.35 -0.39 14.65
CA ASN A 124 25.80 -0.67 14.57
C ASN A 124 26.13 -2.04 13.93
N GLN A 125 25.14 -2.74 13.43
CA GLN A 125 25.32 -4.05 12.78
C GLN A 125 25.57 -3.88 11.29
N ASN A 126 26.36 -4.77 10.71
CA ASN A 126 26.54 -4.84 9.27
C ASN A 126 25.27 -5.38 8.59
N LEU A 127 25.16 -5.21 7.27
CA LEU A 127 23.94 -5.57 6.52
C LEU A 127 23.65 -7.07 6.55
N GLU A 128 24.66 -7.93 6.59
CA GLU A 128 24.51 -9.38 6.63
C GLU A 128 23.83 -9.81 7.93
N VAL A 129 24.34 -9.36 9.06
CA VAL A 129 23.72 -9.62 10.39
C VAL A 129 22.31 -9.05 10.46
N LYS A 130 22.08 -7.83 9.96
CA LYS A 130 20.73 -7.26 9.87
C LYS A 130 19.78 -8.13 9.06
N ASN A 131 20.24 -8.69 7.95
CA ASN A 131 19.44 -9.55 7.10
C ASN A 131 19.09 -10.88 7.80
N GLU A 132 20.02 -11.48 8.54
CA GLU A 132 19.75 -12.68 9.33
C GLU A 132 18.70 -12.40 10.41
N LYS A 133 18.84 -11.28 11.13
CA LYS A 133 17.87 -10.87 12.16
C LYS A 133 16.50 -10.53 11.58
N LEU A 134 16.46 -9.95 10.39
CA LEU A 134 15.21 -9.69 9.68
C LEU A 134 14.48 -11.00 9.33
N LEU A 135 15.19 -12.00 8.84
CA LEU A 135 14.58 -13.32 8.59
C LEU A 135 14.06 -13.97 9.87
N GLU A 136 14.79 -13.85 10.99
CA GLU A 136 14.33 -14.33 12.30
C GLU A 136 13.03 -13.64 12.75
N TYR A 137 12.95 -12.31 12.60
CA TYR A 137 11.75 -11.55 12.91
C TYR A 137 10.57 -11.96 12.01
N ILE A 138 10.79 -12.12 10.69
CA ILE A 138 9.76 -12.60 9.76
C ILE A 138 9.27 -13.97 10.19
N GLU A 139 10.18 -14.92 10.44
CA GLU A 139 9.85 -16.27 10.90
C GLU A 139 8.98 -16.25 12.16
N LYS A 140 9.40 -15.53 13.19
CA LYS A 140 8.65 -15.41 14.46
C LYS A 140 7.25 -14.83 14.25
N THR A 141 7.13 -13.84 13.37
CA THR A 141 5.84 -13.23 13.06
C THR A 141 4.92 -14.19 12.32
N ILE A 142 5.43 -14.89 11.29
CA ILE A 142 4.65 -15.86 10.53
C ILE A 142 4.19 -17.01 11.44
N LEU A 143 5.11 -17.61 12.20
CA LEU A 143 4.81 -18.73 13.10
C LEU A 143 3.77 -18.38 14.17
N ARG A 144 3.77 -17.11 14.64
CA ARG A 144 2.77 -16.65 15.60
C ARG A 144 1.37 -16.61 15.02
N TYR A 145 1.22 -16.18 13.76
CA TYR A 145 -0.09 -15.86 13.19
C TYR A 145 -0.54 -16.82 12.08
N LYS A 146 0.22 -17.83 11.72
CA LYS A 146 -0.15 -18.76 10.65
C LYS A 146 -1.45 -19.53 10.89
N GLU A 147 -1.88 -19.69 12.13
CA GLU A 147 -3.16 -20.34 12.47
C GLU A 147 -4.35 -19.34 12.49
N VAL A 148 -4.11 -18.05 12.22
CA VAL A 148 -5.19 -17.04 12.21
C VAL A 148 -5.83 -17.03 10.82
N GLU A 149 -6.99 -17.65 10.68
CA GLU A 149 -7.74 -17.76 9.40
C GLU A 149 -8.15 -16.42 8.79
N ALA A 150 -8.24 -15.35 9.60
CA ALA A 150 -8.56 -14.02 9.13
C ALA A 150 -7.45 -13.40 8.25
N ILE A 151 -6.21 -13.83 8.41
CA ILE A 151 -5.11 -13.40 7.54
C ILE A 151 -5.29 -14.08 6.18
N LYS A 152 -5.60 -13.29 5.19
CA LYS A 152 -5.86 -13.74 3.82
C LYS A 152 -4.61 -13.79 2.97
N TYR A 153 -3.72 -12.84 3.20
CA TYR A 153 -2.46 -12.67 2.48
C TYR A 153 -1.34 -12.25 3.42
N TRP A 154 -0.14 -12.73 3.15
CA TRP A 154 1.09 -12.13 3.63
C TRP A 154 1.56 -11.10 2.61
N GLN A 155 2.04 -9.96 3.05
CA GLN A 155 2.78 -9.06 2.19
C GLN A 155 4.24 -9.05 2.64
N VAL A 156 5.16 -9.34 1.72
CA VAL A 156 6.61 -9.26 1.97
C VAL A 156 7.13 -7.99 1.34
N GLU A 157 7.69 -7.12 2.16
CA GLU A 157 8.19 -5.81 1.79
C GLU A 157 7.11 -4.89 1.17
N ASN A 158 7.34 -3.59 1.17
CA ASN A 158 6.50 -2.60 0.49
C ASN A 158 7.28 -1.95 -0.65
N GLU A 159 6.78 -2.04 -1.88
CA GLU A 159 7.41 -1.44 -3.07
C GLU A 159 8.93 -1.68 -3.13
N PRO A 160 9.43 -2.93 -3.03
CA PRO A 160 10.85 -3.20 -2.89
C PRO A 160 11.70 -2.70 -4.06
N PHE A 161 11.09 -2.42 -5.21
CA PHE A 161 11.78 -1.93 -6.40
C PHE A 161 11.73 -0.40 -6.57
N LEU A 162 11.10 0.34 -5.66
CA LEU A 162 11.04 1.80 -5.66
C LEU A 162 12.33 2.38 -5.04
N MET A 163 13.36 2.59 -5.86
CA MET A 163 14.73 2.85 -5.42
C MET A 163 15.03 4.27 -4.91
N ARG A 164 14.17 5.25 -5.02
CA ARG A 164 14.48 6.65 -4.71
C ARG A 164 13.51 7.27 -3.73
N PHE A 165 12.89 6.43 -2.94
CA PHE A 165 11.93 6.84 -1.92
C PHE A 165 12.22 6.10 -0.62
N GLY A 166 12.13 6.81 0.51
CA GLY A 166 12.47 6.27 1.82
C GLY A 166 13.98 6.29 2.15
N ILE A 167 14.29 5.93 3.38
CA ILE A 167 15.67 5.79 3.91
C ILE A 167 15.97 4.29 3.99
N CYS A 168 16.23 3.69 2.84
CA CYS A 168 16.37 2.25 2.70
C CYS A 168 17.73 1.85 2.09
N PRO A 169 18.28 0.69 2.47
CA PRO A 169 19.37 0.08 1.71
C PRO A 169 18.89 -0.25 0.29
N LYS A 170 19.85 -0.37 -0.63
CA LYS A 170 19.55 -0.79 -2.00
C LYS A 170 18.93 -2.20 -1.97
N THR A 171 17.83 -2.38 -2.69
CA THR A 171 17.16 -3.68 -2.81
C THR A 171 18.12 -4.75 -3.32
N ASN A 172 18.22 -5.83 -2.56
CA ASN A 172 18.90 -7.05 -2.97
C ASN A 172 17.82 -8.06 -3.39
N ILE A 173 17.77 -8.36 -4.68
CA ILE A 173 16.74 -9.26 -5.26
C ILE A 173 16.86 -10.67 -4.69
N GLU A 174 18.08 -11.18 -4.51
CA GLU A 174 18.30 -12.52 -3.97
C GLU A 174 17.86 -12.62 -2.51
N PHE A 175 18.01 -11.54 -1.76
CA PHE A 175 17.54 -11.49 -0.39
C PHE A 175 16.00 -11.40 -0.33
N LEU A 176 15.36 -10.60 -1.17
CA LEU A 176 13.90 -10.59 -1.30
C LEU A 176 13.35 -11.97 -1.66
N ASP A 177 14.03 -12.69 -2.55
CA ASP A 177 13.66 -14.07 -2.90
C ASP A 177 13.78 -15.03 -1.71
N LYS A 178 14.77 -14.83 -0.80
CA LYS A 178 14.88 -15.58 0.46
C LYS A 178 13.75 -15.27 1.44
N GLU A 179 13.36 -14.00 1.59
CA GLU A 179 12.23 -13.60 2.43
C GLU A 179 10.93 -14.27 1.96
N ILE A 180 10.65 -14.22 0.65
CA ILE A 180 9.47 -14.85 0.06
C ILE A 180 9.51 -16.38 0.25
N ALA A 181 10.64 -17.02 0.00
CA ALA A 181 10.81 -18.45 0.18
C ALA A 181 10.62 -18.87 1.64
N LEU A 182 11.09 -18.07 2.60
CA LEU A 182 10.88 -18.31 4.02
C LEU A 182 9.38 -18.29 4.35
N VAL A 183 8.63 -17.27 3.91
CA VAL A 183 7.19 -17.17 4.17
C VAL A 183 6.47 -18.38 3.59
N HIS A 184 6.73 -18.77 2.33
CA HIS A 184 6.14 -19.94 1.69
C HIS A 184 6.49 -21.27 2.39
N SER A 185 7.66 -21.36 3.00
CA SER A 185 8.06 -22.56 3.75
C SER A 185 7.28 -22.74 5.06
N LEU A 186 6.74 -21.66 5.61
CA LEU A 186 6.06 -21.61 6.91
C LEU A 186 4.53 -21.60 6.80
N ASP A 187 4.01 -21.08 5.68
CA ASP A 187 2.58 -20.88 5.46
C ASP A 187 2.25 -20.93 3.95
N SER A 188 1.19 -21.65 3.59
CA SER A 188 0.75 -21.82 2.19
C SER A 188 -0.10 -20.67 1.64
N ARG A 189 -0.44 -19.67 2.45
CA ARG A 189 -1.22 -18.50 2.00
C ARG A 189 -0.47 -17.67 0.98
N PRO A 190 -1.19 -17.05 0.00
CA PRO A 190 -0.54 -16.29 -1.05
C PRO A 190 0.24 -15.08 -0.52
N VAL A 191 1.39 -14.82 -1.14
CA VAL A 191 2.27 -13.70 -0.85
C VAL A 191 2.00 -12.55 -1.82
N ILE A 192 1.78 -11.35 -1.27
CA ILE A 192 1.72 -10.10 -2.01
C ILE A 192 3.12 -9.52 -2.12
N ILE A 193 3.52 -9.15 -3.34
CA ILE A 193 4.62 -8.21 -3.60
C ILE A 193 4.02 -6.99 -4.29
N SER A 194 4.31 -5.82 -3.76
CA SER A 194 3.81 -4.56 -4.31
C SER A 194 4.86 -3.80 -5.11
N ASP A 195 4.39 -2.93 -6.00
CA ASP A 195 5.25 -2.01 -6.74
C ASP A 195 4.50 -0.71 -7.06
N ASN A 196 5.26 0.36 -7.28
CA ASN A 196 4.72 1.67 -7.57
C ASN A 196 3.86 1.67 -8.84
N GLY A 197 2.70 2.27 -8.73
CA GLY A 197 1.74 2.31 -9.82
C GLY A 197 2.15 3.21 -10.97
N GLU A 198 2.75 4.36 -10.69
CA GLU A 198 2.94 5.44 -11.66
C GLU A 198 4.21 5.28 -12.47
N VAL A 199 5.33 4.92 -11.83
CA VAL A 199 6.67 5.01 -12.46
C VAL A 199 7.38 3.66 -12.64
N SER A 200 6.98 2.62 -11.94
CA SER A 200 7.56 1.27 -12.07
C SER A 200 7.03 0.52 -13.28
N ILE A 201 7.73 -0.49 -13.74
CA ILE A 201 7.31 -1.37 -14.87
C ILE A 201 6.63 -2.67 -14.40
N TRP A 202 6.53 -2.93 -13.11
CA TRP A 202 5.88 -4.06 -12.45
C TRP A 202 6.52 -5.45 -12.65
N ILE A 203 7.32 -5.67 -13.66
CA ILE A 203 7.79 -7.00 -14.09
C ILE A 203 8.48 -7.75 -12.95
N ASN A 204 9.41 -7.11 -12.25
CA ASN A 204 10.21 -7.76 -11.19
C ASN A 204 9.37 -8.15 -9.98
N ALA A 205 8.49 -7.26 -9.53
CA ALA A 205 7.59 -7.53 -8.42
C ALA A 205 6.55 -8.60 -8.81
N ARG A 206 5.95 -8.45 -9.98
CA ARG A 206 4.92 -9.36 -10.48
C ARG A 206 5.43 -10.80 -10.65
N LYS A 207 6.66 -11.00 -11.13
CA LYS A 207 7.26 -12.35 -11.24
C LYS A 207 7.31 -13.09 -9.90
N ARG A 208 7.49 -12.37 -8.79
CA ARG A 208 7.68 -12.90 -7.44
C ARG A 208 6.40 -13.02 -6.63
N ALA A 209 5.36 -12.27 -7.01
CA ALA A 209 4.09 -12.24 -6.30
C ALA A 209 3.21 -13.45 -6.64
N ASP A 210 2.44 -13.95 -5.69
CA ASP A 210 1.25 -14.77 -5.96
C ASP A 210 0.06 -13.86 -6.26
N VAL A 211 -0.04 -12.75 -5.50
CA VAL A 211 -0.98 -11.65 -5.73
C VAL A 211 -0.15 -10.37 -5.90
N PHE A 212 -0.33 -9.68 -7.02
CA PHE A 212 0.41 -8.45 -7.29
C PHE A 212 -0.31 -7.24 -6.71
N GLY A 213 0.40 -6.43 -5.91
CA GLY A 213 -0.09 -5.17 -5.36
C GLY A 213 0.41 -3.96 -6.17
N THR A 214 -0.46 -3.02 -6.50
CA THR A 214 -0.06 -1.73 -7.09
C THR A 214 -0.52 -0.58 -6.23
N THR A 215 0.24 0.53 -6.22
CA THR A 215 -0.22 1.79 -5.66
C THR A 215 -0.90 2.64 -6.72
N MET A 216 -1.74 3.61 -6.29
CA MET A 216 -2.39 4.60 -7.15
C MET A 216 -2.37 5.95 -6.45
N TYR A 217 -1.39 6.78 -6.82
CA TYR A 217 -1.26 8.16 -6.36
C TYR A 217 -1.59 9.12 -7.50
N ARG A 218 -2.37 10.16 -7.19
CA ARG A 218 -2.80 11.14 -8.20
C ARG A 218 -2.08 12.46 -8.07
N VAL A 219 -1.85 12.92 -6.84
CA VAL A 219 -1.19 14.19 -6.57
C VAL A 219 -0.10 13.96 -5.53
N ILE A 220 1.12 14.31 -5.89
CA ILE A 220 2.28 14.25 -5.00
C ILE A 220 2.96 15.61 -4.92
N TRP A 221 3.74 15.84 -3.87
CA TRP A 221 4.68 16.92 -3.80
C TRP A 221 6.10 16.42 -4.02
N LYS A 222 6.89 17.10 -4.86
CA LYS A 222 8.27 16.72 -5.15
C LYS A 222 9.13 17.92 -5.51
N LYS A 223 10.27 18.10 -4.82
CA LYS A 223 11.29 19.08 -5.23
C LYS A 223 11.85 18.74 -6.62
N PRO A 224 12.15 19.75 -7.48
CA PRO A 224 11.84 21.18 -7.35
C PRO A 224 10.44 21.56 -7.87
N PHE A 225 9.62 20.61 -8.29
CA PHE A 225 8.39 20.85 -9.07
C PHE A 225 7.19 21.25 -8.21
N GLY A 226 7.24 21.14 -6.87
CA GLY A 226 6.10 21.36 -6.01
C GLY A 226 5.03 20.28 -6.15
N TYR A 227 3.76 20.67 -6.05
CA TYR A 227 2.64 19.74 -6.26
C TYR A 227 2.53 19.36 -7.73
N PHE A 228 2.45 18.06 -7.97
CA PHE A 228 2.37 17.48 -9.30
C PHE A 228 1.25 16.45 -9.36
N ARG A 229 0.31 16.68 -10.28
CA ARG A 229 -0.73 15.69 -10.59
C ARG A 229 -0.26 14.82 -11.74
N TYR A 230 -0.19 13.52 -11.52
CA TYR A 230 0.12 12.58 -12.59
C TYR A 230 -0.92 12.65 -13.71
N PRO A 231 -0.52 13.01 -14.95
CA PRO A 231 -1.42 13.11 -16.09
C PRO A 231 -1.72 11.73 -16.68
N LEU A 232 -2.04 10.74 -15.85
CA LEU A 232 -2.28 9.36 -16.25
C LEU A 232 -3.79 9.08 -16.21
N PRO A 233 -4.41 8.64 -17.33
CA PRO A 233 -5.78 8.13 -17.31
C PRO A 233 -5.85 6.78 -16.57
N SER A 234 -7.02 6.39 -16.07
CA SER A 234 -7.19 5.11 -15.35
C SER A 234 -6.86 3.89 -16.23
N THR A 235 -7.07 4.01 -17.52
CA THR A 235 -6.72 3.00 -18.54
C THR A 235 -5.22 2.72 -18.63
N PHE A 236 -4.37 3.64 -18.17
CA PHE A 236 -2.93 3.42 -18.07
C PHE A 236 -2.61 2.18 -17.21
N PHE A 237 -3.31 1.99 -16.10
CA PHE A 237 -3.11 0.83 -15.23
C PHE A 237 -3.56 -0.48 -15.89
N ARG A 238 -4.67 -0.44 -16.65
CA ARG A 238 -5.11 -1.61 -17.47
C ARG A 238 -4.08 -1.97 -18.54
N PHE A 239 -3.56 -0.97 -19.24
CA PHE A 239 -2.52 -1.15 -20.24
C PHE A 239 -1.24 -1.72 -19.62
N LYS A 240 -0.84 -1.19 -18.48
CA LYS A 240 0.33 -1.65 -17.75
C LYS A 240 0.18 -3.09 -17.22
N ASP A 241 -1.01 -3.46 -16.75
CA ASP A 241 -1.36 -4.84 -16.40
C ASP A 241 -1.23 -5.77 -17.63
N PHE A 242 -1.77 -5.38 -18.75
CA PHE A 242 -1.65 -6.13 -20.00
C PHE A 242 -0.18 -6.30 -20.43
N VAL A 243 0.58 -5.22 -20.49
CA VAL A 243 2.00 -5.25 -20.87
C VAL A 243 2.81 -6.12 -19.92
N SER A 244 2.60 -5.97 -18.60
CA SER A 244 3.34 -6.77 -17.62
C SER A 244 3.04 -8.26 -17.73
N LYS A 245 1.80 -8.66 -18.07
CA LYS A 245 1.43 -10.07 -18.36
C LYS A 245 2.22 -10.67 -19.52
N ILE A 246 2.48 -9.88 -20.57
CA ILE A 246 3.30 -10.35 -21.70
C ILE A 246 4.70 -10.72 -21.21
N PHE A 247 5.34 -9.83 -20.43
CA PHE A 247 6.73 -10.03 -19.97
C PHE A 247 6.88 -11.01 -18.80
N THR A 248 5.80 -11.36 -18.12
CA THR A 248 5.81 -12.37 -17.06
C THR A 248 5.29 -13.73 -17.51
N GLY A 249 4.83 -13.86 -18.75
CA GLY A 249 4.31 -15.14 -19.31
C GLY A 249 2.87 -15.44 -18.89
N GLU A 250 2.20 -14.52 -18.19
CA GLU A 250 0.83 -14.73 -17.71
C GLU A 250 -0.24 -14.59 -18.81
N LEU A 251 0.13 -14.05 -19.97
CA LEU A 251 -0.82 -13.88 -21.09
C LEU A 251 -1.37 -15.23 -21.61
N PHE A 252 -0.55 -16.27 -21.54
CA PHE A 252 -0.89 -17.63 -22.01
C PHE A 252 -1.02 -18.62 -20.84
N GLY A 253 -0.88 -18.16 -19.59
CA GLY A 253 -0.95 -18.97 -18.37
C GLY A 253 -2.10 -18.54 -17.46
N GLN A 254 -1.95 -18.83 -16.17
CA GLN A 254 -2.88 -18.37 -15.14
C GLN A 254 -2.54 -16.91 -14.75
N PRO A 255 -3.41 -15.93 -15.02
CA PRO A 255 -3.14 -14.55 -14.65
C PRO A 255 -3.19 -14.40 -13.14
N LYS A 256 -2.18 -13.73 -12.58
CA LYS A 256 -2.17 -13.38 -11.17
C LYS A 256 -3.22 -12.32 -10.88
N LYS A 257 -3.82 -12.42 -9.69
CA LYS A 257 -4.70 -11.37 -9.16
C LYS A 257 -3.92 -10.08 -8.97
N VAL A 258 -4.51 -8.96 -9.37
CA VAL A 258 -3.98 -7.61 -9.12
C VAL A 258 -4.90 -6.91 -8.15
N ILE A 259 -4.33 -6.28 -7.12
CA ILE A 259 -5.04 -5.44 -6.15
C ILE A 259 -4.42 -4.05 -6.10
N VAL A 260 -5.22 -3.04 -5.81
CA VAL A 260 -4.70 -1.71 -5.46
C VAL A 260 -4.44 -1.71 -3.96
N ILE A 261 -3.16 -1.91 -3.60
CA ILE A 261 -2.77 -2.04 -2.19
C ILE A 261 -2.70 -0.69 -1.48
N GLU A 262 -2.56 0.41 -2.24
CA GLU A 262 -2.62 1.78 -1.75
C GLU A 262 -3.30 2.67 -2.78
N LEU A 263 -4.52 3.09 -2.50
CA LEU A 263 -5.18 4.18 -3.22
C LEU A 263 -5.03 5.46 -2.43
N GLN A 264 -4.42 6.48 -3.01
CA GLN A 264 -4.24 7.77 -2.35
C GLN A 264 -5.57 8.34 -1.85
N ALA A 265 -5.69 8.47 -0.54
CA ALA A 265 -6.86 9.01 0.14
C ALA A 265 -6.48 9.92 1.32
N GLU A 266 -5.22 10.37 1.37
CA GLU A 266 -4.68 11.37 2.29
C GLU A 266 -3.76 12.35 1.55
N PRO A 267 -3.41 13.49 2.14
CA PRO A 267 -2.55 14.47 1.51
C PRO A 267 -1.11 13.97 1.36
N TRP A 268 -0.44 14.48 0.34
CA TRP A 268 0.99 14.36 0.14
C TRP A 268 1.58 15.76 -0.05
N GLY A 269 2.26 16.26 0.97
CA GLY A 269 2.81 17.62 0.99
C GLY A 269 4.33 17.68 1.13
N PRO A 270 4.88 18.90 1.26
CA PRO A 270 6.32 19.14 1.47
C PRO A 270 6.83 18.69 2.84
N GLU A 271 5.95 18.58 3.82
CA GLU A 271 6.21 18.21 5.21
C GLU A 271 5.26 17.08 5.64
N VAL A 272 5.49 16.54 6.82
CA VAL A 272 4.56 15.61 7.45
C VAL A 272 3.20 16.27 7.66
N THR A 273 2.12 15.51 7.55
CA THR A 273 0.74 16.02 7.56
C THR A 273 0.43 16.92 8.77
N THR A 274 0.99 16.59 9.93
CA THR A 274 0.79 17.35 11.17
C THR A 274 1.39 18.76 11.19
N ARG A 275 2.30 19.07 10.24
CA ARG A 275 2.93 20.39 10.09
C ARG A 275 2.29 21.24 9.00
N LEU A 276 1.41 20.66 8.21
CA LEU A 276 0.70 21.35 7.13
C LEU A 276 -0.60 21.96 7.66
N THR A 277 -0.93 23.17 7.21
CA THR A 277 -2.26 23.74 7.41
C THR A 277 -3.31 22.90 6.66
N LEU A 278 -4.60 23.02 7.01
CA LEU A 278 -5.67 22.32 6.30
C LEU A 278 -5.72 22.72 4.82
N GLU A 279 -5.50 24.01 4.51
CA GLU A 279 -5.44 24.48 3.13
C GLU A 279 -4.31 23.80 2.35
N GLU A 280 -3.12 23.66 2.94
CA GLU A 280 -2.01 22.96 2.31
C GLU A 280 -2.29 21.47 2.12
N GLN A 281 -2.92 20.81 3.10
CA GLN A 281 -3.35 19.42 3.01
C GLN A 281 -4.33 19.23 1.85
N PHE A 282 -5.30 20.14 1.70
CA PHE A 282 -6.33 20.08 0.66
C PHE A 282 -5.80 20.39 -0.75
N VAL A 283 -4.59 20.92 -0.92
CA VAL A 283 -3.97 21.05 -2.24
C VAL A 283 -3.81 19.71 -2.95
N SER A 284 -3.45 18.68 -2.20
CA SER A 284 -3.21 17.32 -2.74
C SER A 284 -4.35 16.34 -2.48
N MET A 285 -5.20 16.62 -1.48
CA MET A 285 -6.34 15.76 -1.13
C MET A 285 -7.49 16.57 -0.54
N ASP A 286 -8.26 17.22 -1.39
CA ASP A 286 -9.55 17.77 -1.01
C ASP A 286 -10.65 16.70 -1.10
N PHE A 287 -11.86 17.05 -0.69
CA PHE A 287 -12.97 16.10 -0.66
C PHE A 287 -13.39 15.62 -2.07
N GLU A 288 -13.31 16.48 -3.07
CA GLU A 288 -13.60 16.10 -4.46
C GLU A 288 -12.48 15.20 -5.03
N GLY A 289 -11.23 15.47 -4.70
CA GLY A 289 -10.10 14.62 -5.03
C GLY A 289 -10.23 13.23 -4.42
N PHE A 290 -10.67 13.14 -3.16
CA PHE A 290 -10.94 11.87 -2.48
C PHE A 290 -12.00 11.05 -3.24
N LYS A 291 -13.16 11.62 -3.56
CA LYS A 291 -14.20 10.96 -4.36
C LYS A 291 -13.70 10.60 -5.75
N GLY A 292 -12.99 11.52 -6.38
CA GLY A 292 -12.42 11.33 -7.72
C GLY A 292 -11.43 10.18 -7.80
N ASN A 293 -10.61 9.97 -6.75
CA ASN A 293 -9.66 8.85 -6.69
C ASN A 293 -10.38 7.50 -6.59
N ILE A 294 -11.50 7.42 -5.86
CA ILE A 294 -12.32 6.20 -5.79
C ILE A 294 -12.90 5.86 -7.17
N GLY A 295 -13.51 6.84 -7.86
CA GLY A 295 -14.00 6.65 -9.23
C GLY A 295 -12.88 6.28 -10.21
N TYR A 296 -11.71 6.88 -10.05
CA TYR A 296 -10.52 6.53 -10.85
C TYR A 296 -10.09 5.08 -10.67
N ALA A 297 -10.03 4.58 -9.43
CA ALA A 297 -9.69 3.19 -9.14
C ALA A 297 -10.72 2.22 -9.73
N ARG A 298 -12.02 2.55 -9.67
CA ARG A 298 -13.10 1.77 -10.28
C ARG A 298 -12.94 1.68 -11.81
N ARG A 299 -12.59 2.79 -12.48
CA ARG A 299 -12.28 2.79 -13.93
C ARG A 299 -11.00 2.03 -14.26
N ALA A 300 -10.01 1.99 -13.38
CA ALA A 300 -8.82 1.18 -13.56
C ALA A 300 -9.11 -0.34 -13.60
N GLY A 301 -10.25 -0.78 -13.05
CA GLY A 301 -10.79 -2.12 -13.24
C GLY A 301 -10.25 -3.18 -12.30
N PHE A 302 -9.53 -2.82 -11.26
CA PHE A 302 -9.10 -3.74 -10.20
C PHE A 302 -10.15 -3.78 -9.10
N LYS A 303 -10.66 -4.98 -8.81
CA LYS A 303 -11.82 -5.16 -7.94
C LYS A 303 -11.54 -5.03 -6.45
N GLU A 304 -10.28 -5.16 -6.02
CA GLU A 304 -9.89 -5.07 -4.60
C GLU A 304 -8.96 -3.86 -4.41
N VAL A 305 -9.36 -2.95 -3.52
CA VAL A 305 -8.73 -1.63 -3.33
C VAL A 305 -8.60 -1.33 -1.85
N TYR A 306 -7.39 -1.02 -1.40
CA TYR A 306 -7.10 -0.56 -0.04
C TYR A 306 -6.82 0.94 -0.06
N LEU A 307 -7.66 1.71 0.65
CA LEU A 307 -7.51 3.15 0.78
C LEU A 307 -6.40 3.47 1.79
N TRP A 308 -5.59 4.46 1.42
CA TRP A 308 -4.46 4.94 2.19
C TRP A 308 -4.77 6.26 2.86
N GLY A 309 -4.88 6.29 4.22
CA GLY A 309 -5.11 7.53 4.98
C GLY A 309 -6.33 7.53 5.88
N VAL A 310 -6.83 6.36 6.30
CA VAL A 310 -7.99 6.26 7.19
C VAL A 310 -7.76 6.98 8.53
N GLU A 311 -6.52 7.02 9.02
CA GLU A 311 -6.12 7.75 10.23
C GLU A 311 -6.33 9.26 10.07
N TRP A 312 -6.01 9.78 8.88
CA TRP A 312 -6.20 11.19 8.58
C TRP A 312 -7.68 11.57 8.48
N TRP A 313 -8.57 10.70 7.94
CA TRP A 313 -10.02 10.98 7.91
C TRP A 313 -10.60 11.07 9.33
N TYR A 314 -10.13 10.20 10.24
CA TYR A 314 -10.54 10.24 11.64
C TYR A 314 -10.01 11.50 12.32
N TRP A 315 -8.77 11.86 12.06
CA TRP A 315 -8.17 13.10 12.55
C TRP A 315 -8.93 14.33 12.05
N LEU A 316 -9.31 14.39 10.78
CA LEU A 316 -10.14 15.46 10.23
C LEU A 316 -11.47 15.58 10.98
N LYS A 317 -12.14 14.47 11.24
CA LYS A 317 -13.41 14.42 11.97
C LYS A 317 -13.24 14.90 13.41
N GLU A 318 -12.27 14.36 14.15
CA GLU A 318 -12.15 14.57 15.60
C GLU A 318 -11.37 15.84 15.99
N LYS A 319 -10.42 16.28 15.16
CA LYS A 319 -9.51 17.38 15.49
C LYS A 319 -9.71 18.63 14.61
N ALA A 320 -10.16 18.46 13.38
CA ALA A 320 -10.31 19.56 12.44
C ALA A 320 -11.77 19.95 12.16
N ASN A 321 -12.74 19.30 12.79
CA ASN A 321 -14.18 19.52 12.55
C ASN A 321 -14.58 19.36 11.06
N GLU A 322 -13.95 18.40 10.37
CA GLU A 322 -14.16 18.09 8.96
C GLU A 322 -14.57 16.60 8.80
N PRO A 323 -15.83 16.24 9.08
CA PRO A 323 -16.27 14.84 9.11
C PRO A 323 -16.57 14.24 7.72
N ARG A 324 -16.62 15.06 6.64
CA ARG A 324 -17.13 14.64 5.32
C ARG A 324 -16.43 13.41 4.75
N PHE A 325 -15.12 13.28 4.94
CA PHE A 325 -14.35 12.12 4.46
C PHE A 325 -14.78 10.83 5.15
N TRP A 326 -14.89 10.87 6.46
CA TRP A 326 -15.31 9.73 7.28
C TRP A 326 -16.76 9.32 6.98
N GLU A 327 -17.68 10.27 6.97
CA GLU A 327 -19.10 10.03 6.70
C GLU A 327 -19.35 9.53 5.27
N PHE A 328 -18.61 10.05 4.30
CA PHE A 328 -18.66 9.52 2.94
C PHE A 328 -18.14 8.09 2.87
N ALA A 329 -17.00 7.80 3.50
CA ALA A 329 -16.46 6.45 3.55
C ALA A 329 -17.46 5.47 4.18
N LYS A 330 -18.06 5.85 5.31
CA LYS A 330 -19.08 5.08 6.03
C LYS A 330 -20.33 4.79 5.21
N SER A 331 -20.80 5.76 4.43
CA SER A 331 -22.10 5.66 3.74
C SER A 331 -22.00 5.20 2.30
N LYS A 332 -20.82 5.31 1.65
CA LYS A 332 -20.65 5.09 0.22
C LYS A 332 -19.55 4.08 -0.14
N ILE A 333 -18.68 3.71 0.81
CA ILE A 333 -17.58 2.79 0.54
C ILE A 333 -17.77 1.50 1.33
N PHE A 334 -18.02 1.60 2.62
CA PHE A 334 -18.18 0.50 3.57
C PHE A 334 -19.63 0.37 4.05
#